data_d231b02066d984a4422ffc929be8106c
#
_entry.id   d231b02066d984a4422ffc929be8106c
#
_cell.length_a   1.000
_cell.length_b   1.000
_cell.length_c   1.000
_cell.angle_alpha   90.00
_cell.angle_beta   90.00
_cell.angle_gamma   90.00
#
_symmetry.space_group_name_H-M   'P 1'
#
loop_
_entity.id
_entity.type
_entity.pdbx_description
1 polymer ?
#
loop_
_entity_poly.entity_id
_entity_poly.type
_entity_poly.pdbx_seq_one_letter_code
_entity_poly.pdbx_strand_id
1 'polypeptide(L)'
;MRHSRRVALVVSTLLISCFASSCGLLVRSRTILRHGKPVVQGQSPKLLSATKTQLNARITNLYNPISSFQATVDMTPSLGSVYKGQIKEIKDVRAFVLYRKSADIRIIGQTPVVRTRAFDMVSNGIVFQLFVSSRNLFVQGDNSAPATSKNALENLRPDAFLSSMLIRPAGPDETLVLMDDTDEEKAEYALLFLKKGPTGEDVASRKIVFDRLDLSIARQIVFDAEGGIISDTRYAKWTVFDNNSFPAHIDINRPEDGYGVAMDVMQMQMNKTFADKDFLLERPEGSQLQIIGANGSDAKPASPPPP
;
A
#
# COMPACT_ATOMS: atom_id res chain seq x y z
N MET A 1 -17.16 46.95 -66.54
CA MET A 1 -16.94 45.53 -66.21
C MET A 1 -15.47 45.08 -65.94
N ARG A 2 -14.44 45.87 -66.23
CA ARG A 2 -13.04 45.51 -66.03
C ARG A 2 -12.50 45.83 -64.61
N HIS A 3 -13.09 46.74 -63.84
CA HIS A 3 -12.66 47.11 -62.52
C HIS A 3 -13.09 46.11 -61.42
N SER A 4 -14.27 45.50 -61.56
CA SER A 4 -14.78 44.56 -60.55
C SER A 4 -13.98 43.23 -60.49
N ARG A 5 -13.42 42.80 -61.64
CA ARG A 5 -12.59 41.58 -61.66
C ARG A 5 -11.21 41.74 -61.03
N ARG A 6 -10.62 42.94 -61.03
CA ARG A 6 -9.31 43.19 -60.38
C ARG A 6 -9.45 43.33 -58.90
N VAL A 7 -10.53 43.85 -58.35
CA VAL A 7 -10.78 43.92 -56.93
C VAL A 7 -11.08 42.54 -56.37
N ALA A 8 -11.83 41.69 -57.09
CA ALA A 8 -12.06 40.29 -56.64
C ALA A 8 -10.78 39.45 -56.62
N LEU A 9 -9.85 39.70 -57.55
CA LEU A 9 -8.59 38.96 -57.61
C LEU A 9 -7.61 39.37 -56.48
N VAL A 10 -7.56 40.63 -56.07
CA VAL A 10 -6.74 41.14 -54.95
C VAL A 10 -7.32 40.73 -53.65
N VAL A 11 -8.63 40.67 -53.46
CA VAL A 11 -9.24 40.16 -52.20
C VAL A 11 -9.06 38.66 -52.07
N SER A 12 -9.08 37.87 -53.14
CA SER A 12 -8.84 36.44 -53.15
C SER A 12 -7.38 36.09 -52.79
N THR A 13 -6.40 36.90 -53.30
CA THR A 13 -4.98 36.67 -52.92
C THR A 13 -4.67 37.11 -51.50
N LEU A 14 -5.35 38.10 -50.93
CA LEU A 14 -5.18 38.49 -49.52
C LEU A 14 -5.75 37.44 -48.54
N LEU A 15 -6.84 36.78 -48.92
CA LEU A 15 -7.45 35.72 -48.10
C LEU A 15 -6.62 34.43 -48.11
N ILE A 16 -5.90 34.12 -49.16
CA ILE A 16 -5.02 32.93 -49.24
C ILE A 16 -3.73 33.12 -48.45
N SER A 17 -3.21 34.36 -48.34
CA SER A 17 -2.01 34.62 -47.55
C SER A 17 -2.22 34.57 -46.04
N CYS A 18 -3.46 34.70 -45.52
CA CYS A 18 -3.75 34.54 -44.07
C CYS A 18 -3.85 33.11 -43.63
N PHE A 19 -4.02 32.13 -44.52
CA PHE A 19 -4.06 30.72 -44.16
C PHE A 19 -2.68 30.03 -44.12
N ALA A 20 -1.64 30.65 -44.67
CA ALA A 20 -0.30 30.08 -44.72
C ALA A 20 0.58 30.36 -43.47
N SER A 21 0.10 31.20 -42.53
CA SER A 21 0.87 31.57 -41.34
C SER A 21 0.46 30.83 -40.08
N SER A 22 -0.42 29.82 -40.17
CA SER A 22 -0.91 29.06 -39.00
C SER A 22 -0.37 27.66 -38.93
N CYS A 23 0.87 27.40 -39.37
CA CYS A 23 1.65 26.27 -38.93
C CYS A 23 2.46 26.65 -37.67
N GLY A 24 1.76 27.15 -36.65
CA GLY A 24 2.28 27.14 -35.30
C GLY A 24 2.41 25.69 -34.88
N LEU A 25 3.65 25.22 -34.75
CA LEU A 25 3.98 23.99 -34.07
C LEU A 25 3.21 23.98 -32.73
N LEU A 26 2.10 23.23 -32.68
CA LEU A 26 1.48 22.85 -31.41
C LEU A 26 2.45 21.89 -30.70
N VAL A 27 3.48 22.47 -30.11
CA VAL A 27 4.30 21.76 -29.14
C VAL A 27 3.39 21.50 -27.95
N ARG A 28 2.78 20.34 -27.95
CA ARG A 28 2.02 19.86 -26.80
C ARG A 28 3.03 19.44 -25.72
N SER A 29 3.46 20.39 -24.89
CA SER A 29 4.24 20.06 -23.71
C SER A 29 3.36 19.23 -22.78
N ARG A 30 3.65 17.95 -22.67
CA ARG A 30 3.07 17.09 -21.63
C ARG A 30 3.83 17.39 -20.34
N THR A 31 3.14 17.98 -19.38
CA THR A 31 3.68 18.13 -18.03
C THR A 31 3.51 16.80 -17.29
N ILE A 32 4.56 16.28 -16.73
CA ILE A 32 4.49 15.11 -15.85
C ILE A 32 3.65 15.50 -14.63
N LEU A 33 2.39 15.07 -14.63
CA LEU A 33 1.45 15.32 -13.54
C LEU A 33 1.59 14.20 -12.54
N ARG A 34 2.07 14.55 -11.35
CA ARG A 34 2.01 13.67 -10.21
C ARG A 34 0.78 13.98 -9.35
N HIS A 35 0.18 12.93 -8.81
CA HIS A 35 -0.91 12.90 -7.85
C HIS A 35 -1.02 14.18 -7.00
N GLY A 36 -1.82 15.13 -7.44
CA GLY A 36 -2.35 16.22 -6.64
C GLY A 36 -1.42 17.39 -6.27
N LYS A 37 -0.17 17.46 -6.77
CA LYS A 37 0.65 18.66 -6.55
C LYS A 37 0.54 19.61 -7.75
N PRO A 38 0.17 20.90 -7.56
CA PRO A 38 0.12 21.87 -8.66
C PRO A 38 1.53 22.10 -9.20
N VAL A 39 1.70 21.90 -10.51
CA VAL A 39 2.92 22.28 -11.22
C VAL A 39 2.82 23.76 -11.55
N VAL A 40 3.78 24.56 -11.08
CA VAL A 40 3.89 25.98 -11.46
C VAL A 40 4.18 26.03 -12.98
N GLN A 41 3.29 26.70 -13.72
CA GLN A 41 3.38 26.83 -15.17
C GLN A 41 4.73 27.48 -15.56
N GLY A 42 5.57 26.76 -16.32
CA GLY A 42 6.79 27.30 -16.90
C GLY A 42 8.11 26.73 -16.41
N GLN A 43 8.15 25.88 -15.37
CA GLN A 43 9.38 25.19 -14.95
C GLN A 43 9.19 23.67 -15.02
N SER A 44 10.04 23.01 -15.81
CA SER A 44 10.15 21.55 -15.72
C SER A 44 10.62 21.16 -14.33
N PRO A 45 9.95 20.22 -13.64
CA PRO A 45 10.38 19.81 -12.33
C PRO A 45 11.79 19.20 -12.40
N LYS A 46 12.69 19.65 -11.52
CA LYS A 46 14.03 19.09 -11.44
C LYS A 46 13.95 17.69 -10.81
N LEU A 47 14.33 16.69 -11.58
CA LEU A 47 14.41 15.33 -11.09
C LEU A 47 15.62 15.17 -10.17
N LEU A 48 15.41 14.54 -9.02
CA LEU A 48 16.47 14.19 -8.09
C LEU A 48 17.17 12.91 -8.54
N SER A 49 18.47 12.83 -8.24
CA SER A 49 19.27 11.63 -8.48
C SER A 49 19.70 11.03 -7.15
N ALA A 50 19.66 9.72 -7.05
CA ALA A 50 20.09 8.97 -5.86
C ALA A 50 20.71 7.63 -6.24
N THR A 51 21.70 7.21 -5.46
CA THR A 51 22.30 5.87 -5.57
C THR A 51 21.46 4.86 -4.77
N LYS A 52 21.66 3.55 -5.02
CA LYS A 52 21.02 2.49 -4.24
C LYS A 52 21.31 2.61 -2.74
N THR A 53 22.53 3.00 -2.36
CA THR A 53 22.92 3.20 -0.97
C THR A 53 22.16 4.35 -0.32
N GLN A 54 21.98 5.47 -1.04
CA GLN A 54 21.21 6.61 -0.54
C GLN A 54 19.72 6.27 -0.38
N LEU A 55 19.13 5.53 -1.32
CA LEU A 55 17.73 5.11 -1.22
C LEU A 55 17.52 4.13 -0.07
N ASN A 56 18.43 3.16 0.13
CA ASN A 56 18.35 2.25 1.28
C ASN A 56 18.56 2.99 2.60
N ALA A 57 19.49 3.96 2.66
CA ALA A 57 19.67 4.81 3.83
C ALA A 57 18.40 5.63 4.14
N ARG A 58 17.68 6.08 3.12
CA ARG A 58 16.39 6.77 3.31
C ARG A 58 15.36 5.84 3.95
N ILE A 59 15.25 4.57 3.52
CA ILE A 59 14.39 3.58 4.17
C ILE A 59 14.82 3.37 5.63
N THR A 60 16.12 3.24 5.86
CA THR A 60 16.69 3.07 7.21
C THR A 60 16.31 4.24 8.13
N ASN A 61 16.40 5.47 7.61
CA ASN A 61 16.06 6.68 8.36
C ASN A 61 14.55 6.83 8.64
N LEU A 62 13.69 6.22 7.84
CA LEU A 62 12.25 6.15 8.09
C LEU A 62 11.91 5.06 9.11
N TYR A 63 12.61 3.93 9.08
CA TYR A 63 12.29 2.75 9.88
C TYR A 63 12.92 2.77 11.29
N ASN A 64 14.22 3.10 11.39
CA ASN A 64 14.98 2.93 12.63
C ASN A 64 14.48 3.78 13.80
N PRO A 65 14.05 5.03 13.63
CA PRO A 65 13.56 5.86 14.72
C PRO A 65 12.26 5.36 15.36
N ILE A 66 11.54 4.45 14.69
CA ILE A 66 10.24 3.97 15.15
C ILE A 66 10.43 2.68 15.97
N SER A 67 10.33 2.78 17.29
CA SER A 67 10.33 1.62 18.20
C SER A 67 8.90 1.12 18.50
N SER A 68 7.92 2.03 18.45
CA SER A 68 6.52 1.75 18.68
C SER A 68 5.66 2.87 18.13
N PHE A 69 4.36 2.63 17.96
CA PHE A 69 3.39 3.68 17.74
C PHE A 69 1.97 3.26 18.15
N GLN A 70 1.15 4.26 18.41
CA GLN A 70 -0.31 4.14 18.47
C GLN A 70 -0.90 5.06 17.42
N ALA A 71 -1.76 4.52 16.54
CA ALA A 71 -2.43 5.30 15.51
C ALA A 71 -3.94 5.11 15.57
N THR A 72 -4.67 6.18 15.24
CA THR A 72 -6.09 6.13 14.87
C THR A 72 -6.15 6.25 13.35
N VAL A 73 -6.78 5.28 12.71
CA VAL A 73 -6.90 5.20 11.26
C VAL A 73 -8.35 5.02 10.83
N ASP A 74 -8.72 5.63 9.72
CA ASP A 74 -9.97 5.30 9.03
C ASP A 74 -9.60 4.31 7.90
N MET A 75 -10.26 3.15 7.89
CA MET A 75 -10.01 2.07 6.93
C MET A 75 -11.20 1.89 6.03
N THR A 76 -10.97 1.81 4.72
CA THR A 76 -11.95 1.42 3.70
C THR A 76 -11.56 0.05 3.16
N PRO A 77 -12.12 -1.05 3.71
CA PRO A 77 -11.83 -2.38 3.20
C PRO A 77 -12.50 -2.62 1.85
N SER A 78 -11.86 -3.41 1.00
CA SER A 78 -12.41 -3.90 -0.25
C SER A 78 -12.27 -5.41 -0.36
N LEU A 79 -13.26 -6.07 -0.97
CA LEU A 79 -13.25 -7.50 -1.26
C LEU A 79 -13.17 -7.74 -2.75
N GLY A 80 -12.46 -8.79 -3.13
CA GLY A 80 -12.18 -9.13 -4.51
C GLY A 80 -10.76 -8.76 -4.90
N SER A 81 -10.42 -8.95 -6.15
CA SER A 81 -9.13 -8.57 -6.73
C SER A 81 -9.25 -8.41 -8.22
N VAL A 82 -8.23 -7.84 -8.85
CA VAL A 82 -8.11 -7.77 -10.31
C VAL A 82 -8.15 -9.17 -10.96
N TYR A 83 -7.65 -10.20 -10.27
CA TYR A 83 -7.71 -11.59 -10.73
C TYR A 83 -9.13 -12.18 -10.72
N LYS A 84 -10.02 -11.64 -9.88
CA LYS A 84 -11.44 -12.04 -9.80
C LYS A 84 -12.35 -11.16 -10.65
N GLY A 85 -11.82 -10.08 -11.26
CA GLY A 85 -12.57 -9.16 -12.11
C GLY A 85 -13.60 -8.30 -11.38
N GLN A 86 -13.64 -8.34 -10.04
CA GLN A 86 -14.53 -7.54 -9.22
C GLN A 86 -13.83 -7.06 -7.95
N ILE A 87 -14.07 -5.78 -7.60
CA ILE A 87 -13.68 -5.19 -6.32
C ILE A 87 -14.94 -4.54 -5.74
N LYS A 88 -15.27 -4.91 -4.50
CA LYS A 88 -16.41 -4.36 -3.75
C LYS A 88 -15.89 -3.68 -2.49
N GLU A 89 -16.07 -2.38 -2.39
CA GLU A 89 -15.78 -1.63 -1.17
C GLU A 89 -16.81 -1.93 -0.08
N ILE A 90 -16.33 -1.97 1.15
CA ILE A 90 -17.13 -2.16 2.36
C ILE A 90 -17.18 -0.82 3.11
N LYS A 91 -18.14 -0.68 4.02
CA LYS A 91 -18.25 0.53 4.84
C LYS A 91 -16.99 0.76 5.64
N ASP A 92 -16.62 2.04 5.74
CA ASP A 92 -15.47 2.49 6.51
C ASP A 92 -15.49 1.98 7.95
N VAL A 93 -14.32 1.67 8.44
CA VAL A 93 -14.10 1.18 9.81
C VAL A 93 -13.05 2.08 10.45
N ARG A 94 -13.37 2.69 11.58
CA ARG A 94 -12.34 3.32 12.39
C ARG A 94 -11.57 2.28 13.16
N ALA A 95 -10.25 2.32 13.09
CA ALA A 95 -9.42 1.37 13.80
C ALA A 95 -8.32 2.05 14.64
N PHE A 96 -7.93 1.36 15.71
CA PHE A 96 -6.79 1.71 16.54
C PHE A 96 -5.69 0.68 16.27
N VAL A 97 -4.53 1.16 15.88
CA VAL A 97 -3.36 0.33 15.59
C VAL A 97 -2.31 0.59 16.66
N LEU A 98 -1.88 -0.45 17.35
CA LEU A 98 -0.76 -0.45 18.28
C LEU A 98 0.36 -1.28 17.67
N TYR A 99 1.56 -0.76 17.70
CA TYR A 99 2.77 -1.47 17.27
C TYR A 99 3.86 -1.32 18.32
N ARG A 100 4.61 -2.38 18.54
CA ARG A 100 5.85 -2.40 19.33
C ARG A 100 6.90 -3.27 18.62
N LYS A 101 8.11 -2.76 18.48
CA LYS A 101 9.23 -3.49 17.90
C LYS A 101 9.54 -4.74 18.80
N SER A 102 9.83 -5.98 18.26
CA SER A 102 10.17 -6.14 16.85
C SER A 102 8.98 -6.42 15.91
N ALA A 103 7.87 -6.98 16.38
CA ALA A 103 6.78 -7.43 15.49
C ALA A 103 5.41 -7.47 16.19
N ASP A 104 5.29 -6.96 17.42
CA ASP A 104 3.99 -6.93 18.09
C ASP A 104 3.08 -5.90 17.45
N ILE A 105 1.91 -6.34 17.01
CA ILE A 105 0.87 -5.46 16.46
C ILE A 105 -0.50 -5.86 16.99
N ARG A 106 -1.33 -4.85 17.29
CA ARG A 106 -2.77 -5.03 17.56
C ARG A 106 -3.57 -4.05 16.75
N ILE A 107 -4.65 -4.51 16.13
CA ILE A 107 -5.57 -3.67 15.37
C ILE A 107 -6.98 -3.93 15.86
N ILE A 108 -7.64 -2.87 16.38
CA ILE A 108 -9.01 -2.93 16.91
C ILE A 108 -9.89 -2.10 15.98
N GLY A 109 -10.72 -2.75 15.18
CA GLY A 109 -11.68 -2.11 14.28
C GLY A 109 -13.02 -1.88 14.96
N GLN A 110 -13.62 -0.71 14.73
CA GLN A 110 -14.92 -0.30 15.26
C GLN A 110 -15.90 0.01 14.13
N THR A 111 -17.17 -0.36 14.33
CA THR A 111 -18.25 0.00 13.40
C THR A 111 -18.47 1.52 13.40
N PRO A 112 -18.84 2.13 12.25
CA PRO A 112 -18.85 3.59 12.10
C PRO A 112 -19.78 4.34 13.05
N VAL A 113 -20.98 3.83 13.29
CA VAL A 113 -22.04 4.57 14.01
C VAL A 113 -22.06 4.24 15.50
N VAL A 114 -22.11 2.95 15.83
CA VAL A 114 -22.31 2.48 17.22
C VAL A 114 -20.98 2.31 17.95
N ARG A 115 -19.83 2.41 17.22
CA ARG A 115 -18.47 2.22 17.73
C ARG A 115 -18.26 0.90 18.51
N THR A 116 -19.08 -0.10 18.21
CA THR A 116 -18.88 -1.45 18.72
C THR A 116 -17.68 -2.09 18.03
N ARG A 117 -16.98 -2.98 18.72
CA ARG A 117 -15.87 -3.73 18.15
C ARG A 117 -16.35 -4.57 16.97
N ALA A 118 -15.84 -4.32 15.78
CA ALA A 118 -16.10 -5.10 14.57
C ALA A 118 -15.15 -6.31 14.51
N PHE A 119 -13.88 -6.05 14.79
CA PHE A 119 -12.84 -7.06 14.92
C PHE A 119 -11.74 -6.60 15.89
N ASP A 120 -10.97 -7.56 16.38
CA ASP A 120 -9.77 -7.34 17.18
C ASP A 120 -8.75 -8.37 16.77
N MET A 121 -7.56 -7.95 16.37
CA MET A 121 -6.51 -8.86 15.94
C MET A 121 -5.16 -8.48 16.53
N VAL A 122 -4.37 -9.49 16.87
CA VAL A 122 -3.03 -9.34 17.40
C VAL A 122 -2.07 -10.28 16.68
N SER A 123 -0.80 -9.89 16.63
CA SER A 123 0.29 -10.76 16.20
C SER A 123 1.59 -10.39 16.92
N ASN A 124 2.46 -11.37 17.08
CA ASN A 124 3.84 -11.20 17.53
C ASN A 124 4.86 -11.43 16.40
N GLY A 125 4.39 -11.45 15.14
CA GLY A 125 5.21 -11.73 13.97
C GLY A 125 5.28 -13.20 13.56
N ILE A 126 5.00 -14.15 14.48
CA ILE A 126 5.00 -15.60 14.23
C ILE A 126 3.57 -16.11 14.17
N VAL A 127 2.81 -15.90 15.23
CA VAL A 127 1.41 -16.30 15.35
C VAL A 127 0.50 -15.09 15.39
N PHE A 128 -0.74 -15.31 15.00
CA PHE A 128 -1.78 -14.28 15.09
C PHE A 128 -3.05 -14.84 15.74
N GLN A 129 -3.84 -13.92 16.28
CA GLN A 129 -5.21 -14.16 16.74
C GLN A 129 -6.11 -13.07 16.17
N LEU A 130 -7.31 -13.45 15.76
CA LEU A 130 -8.32 -12.54 15.19
C LEU A 130 -9.69 -12.91 15.75
N PHE A 131 -10.38 -11.96 16.35
CA PHE A 131 -11.78 -12.08 16.73
C PHE A 131 -12.66 -11.25 15.81
N VAL A 132 -13.66 -11.87 15.18
CA VAL A 132 -14.66 -11.21 14.33
C VAL A 132 -16.01 -11.23 15.07
N SER A 133 -16.42 -10.09 15.61
CA SER A 133 -17.58 -10.00 16.51
C SER A 133 -18.89 -10.38 15.85
N SER A 134 -19.13 -9.95 14.61
CA SER A 134 -20.36 -10.22 13.86
C SER A 134 -20.62 -11.72 13.58
N ARG A 135 -19.58 -12.54 13.70
CA ARG A 135 -19.62 -13.99 13.47
C ARG A 135 -19.39 -14.80 14.73
N ASN A 136 -19.10 -14.12 15.84
CA ASN A 136 -18.63 -14.76 17.08
C ASN A 136 -17.50 -15.77 16.84
N LEU A 137 -16.58 -15.42 15.91
CA LEU A 137 -15.50 -16.28 15.42
C LEU A 137 -14.15 -15.83 15.94
N PHE A 138 -13.41 -16.76 16.56
CA PHE A 138 -12.03 -16.57 16.95
C PHE A 138 -11.11 -17.42 16.09
N VAL A 139 -10.22 -16.77 15.34
CA VAL A 139 -9.24 -17.41 14.47
C VAL A 139 -7.86 -17.32 15.12
N GLN A 140 -7.13 -18.40 15.09
CA GLN A 140 -5.74 -18.46 15.57
C GLN A 140 -4.90 -19.24 14.58
N GLY A 141 -3.66 -18.80 14.34
CA GLY A 141 -2.76 -19.51 13.43
C GLY A 141 -1.42 -18.85 13.22
N ASP A 142 -0.65 -19.42 12.31
CA ASP A 142 0.66 -18.88 11.91
C ASP A 142 0.47 -17.78 10.85
N ASN A 143 1.28 -16.72 10.93
CA ASN A 143 1.28 -15.65 9.91
C ASN A 143 1.68 -16.15 8.52
N SER A 144 2.49 -17.22 8.46
CA SER A 144 2.92 -17.85 7.20
C SER A 144 1.88 -18.79 6.60
N ALA A 145 0.78 -19.09 7.33
CA ALA A 145 -0.26 -19.98 6.84
C ALA A 145 -0.98 -19.37 5.62
N PRO A 146 -1.20 -20.15 4.54
CA PRO A 146 -1.87 -19.65 3.35
C PRO A 146 -3.30 -19.19 3.66
N ALA A 147 -3.76 -18.19 2.91
CA ALA A 147 -5.12 -17.68 3.00
C ALA A 147 -6.07 -18.61 2.24
N THR A 148 -6.62 -19.62 2.92
CA THR A 148 -7.45 -20.68 2.31
C THR A 148 -8.94 -20.44 2.40
N SER A 149 -9.39 -19.49 3.25
CA SER A 149 -10.81 -19.24 3.43
C SER A 149 -11.43 -18.51 2.23
N LYS A 150 -12.64 -18.95 1.84
CA LYS A 150 -13.47 -18.24 0.86
C LYS A 150 -13.95 -16.88 1.39
N ASN A 151 -13.89 -16.67 2.70
CA ASN A 151 -14.22 -15.40 3.33
C ASN A 151 -12.94 -14.60 3.58
N ALA A 152 -12.78 -13.50 2.85
CA ALA A 152 -11.58 -12.65 2.92
C ALA A 152 -11.30 -12.09 4.33
N LEU A 153 -12.32 -11.89 5.18
CA LEU A 153 -12.12 -11.47 6.58
C LEU A 153 -11.37 -12.50 7.43
N GLU A 154 -11.47 -13.78 7.10
CA GLU A 154 -10.74 -14.85 7.78
C GLU A 154 -9.29 -14.97 7.27
N ASN A 155 -9.01 -14.34 6.13
CA ASN A 155 -7.68 -14.25 5.54
C ASN A 155 -6.87 -13.04 6.03
N LEU A 156 -7.46 -12.17 6.85
CA LEU A 156 -6.74 -11.03 7.43
C LEU A 156 -5.56 -11.52 8.27
N ARG A 157 -4.41 -10.91 8.06
CA ARG A 157 -3.18 -11.17 8.81
C ARG A 157 -2.62 -9.85 9.33
N PRO A 158 -2.46 -9.68 10.65
CA PRO A 158 -1.92 -8.44 11.22
C PRO A 158 -0.53 -8.09 10.68
N ASP A 159 0.31 -9.10 10.42
CA ASP A 159 1.65 -8.91 9.86
C ASP A 159 1.63 -8.28 8.45
N ALA A 160 0.59 -8.54 7.66
CA ALA A 160 0.41 -7.89 6.36
C ALA A 160 0.20 -6.37 6.48
N PHE A 161 -0.51 -5.92 7.53
CA PHE A 161 -0.65 -4.50 7.83
C PHE A 161 0.66 -3.91 8.33
N LEU A 162 1.35 -4.62 9.23
CA LEU A 162 2.62 -4.17 9.78
C LEU A 162 3.67 -3.99 8.67
N SER A 163 3.84 -4.96 7.79
CA SER A 163 4.80 -4.91 6.68
C SER A 163 4.46 -3.83 5.66
N SER A 164 3.18 -3.47 5.54
CA SER A 164 2.73 -2.37 4.69
C SER A 164 2.91 -1.00 5.36
N MET A 165 2.76 -0.90 6.68
CA MET A 165 2.95 0.35 7.42
C MET A 165 4.42 0.67 7.66
N LEU A 166 5.28 -0.35 7.89
CA LEU A 166 6.69 -0.21 8.21
C LEU A 166 7.57 -0.83 7.13
N ILE A 167 8.10 0.03 6.26
CA ILE A 167 8.99 -0.37 5.19
C ILE A 167 10.38 -0.63 5.77
N ARG A 168 10.81 -1.89 5.79
CA ARG A 168 12.11 -2.30 6.36
C ARG A 168 13.26 -2.04 5.38
N PRO A 169 14.45 -1.61 5.86
CA PRO A 169 15.65 -1.55 5.04
C PRO A 169 16.10 -2.95 4.61
N ALA A 170 17.14 -3.02 3.75
CA ALA A 170 17.71 -4.28 3.33
C ALA A 170 18.23 -5.09 4.52
N GLY A 171 17.89 -6.37 4.56
CA GLY A 171 18.47 -7.35 5.45
C GLY A 171 19.88 -7.79 5.02
N PRO A 172 20.62 -8.51 5.87
CA PRO A 172 21.98 -8.97 5.56
C PRO A 172 22.02 -9.99 4.41
N ASP A 173 20.93 -10.69 4.15
CA ASP A 173 20.72 -11.68 3.10
C ASP A 173 20.13 -11.12 1.82
N GLU A 174 19.85 -9.82 1.77
CA GLU A 174 19.26 -9.17 0.61
C GLU A 174 20.31 -8.39 -0.22
N THR A 175 20.30 -8.63 -1.53
CA THR A 175 21.07 -7.87 -2.52
C THR A 175 20.20 -6.81 -3.17
N LEU A 176 20.72 -5.59 -3.31
CA LEU A 176 19.99 -4.45 -3.89
C LEU A 176 20.38 -4.21 -5.35
N VAL A 177 19.38 -4.07 -6.21
CA VAL A 177 19.51 -3.61 -7.59
C VAL A 177 18.70 -2.34 -7.78
N LEU A 178 19.36 -1.28 -8.26
CA LEU A 178 18.71 -0.01 -8.60
C LEU A 178 18.36 0.00 -10.08
N MET A 179 17.12 0.36 -10.38
CA MET A 179 16.62 0.56 -11.73
C MET A 179 16.11 1.99 -11.86
N ASP A 180 16.44 2.66 -12.95
CA ASP A 180 15.78 3.89 -13.36
C ASP A 180 14.51 3.49 -14.12
N ASP A 181 13.35 3.75 -13.53
CA ASP A 181 12.01 3.41 -14.03
C ASP A 181 11.29 4.69 -14.49
N THR A 182 12.07 5.62 -15.08
CA THR A 182 11.57 6.90 -15.58
C THR A 182 11.08 6.75 -17.01
N ASP A 183 9.84 7.15 -17.26
CA ASP A 183 9.22 7.20 -18.58
C ASP A 183 8.62 8.59 -18.86
N GLU A 184 7.78 8.72 -19.87
CA GLU A 184 7.12 9.98 -20.26
C GLU A 184 6.03 10.43 -19.25
N GLU A 185 5.52 9.52 -18.41
CA GLU A 185 4.41 9.77 -17.47
C GLU A 185 4.90 9.87 -16.02
N LYS A 186 5.98 9.16 -15.68
CA LYS A 186 6.49 9.05 -14.32
C LYS A 186 8.01 9.19 -14.30
N ALA A 187 8.50 9.77 -13.24
CA ALA A 187 9.92 9.81 -12.94
C ALA A 187 10.16 9.06 -11.64
N GLU A 188 10.60 7.82 -11.73
CA GLU A 188 10.71 6.91 -10.59
C GLU A 188 12.06 6.18 -10.57
N TYR A 189 12.52 5.83 -9.36
CA TYR A 189 13.51 4.78 -9.14
C TYR A 189 12.82 3.54 -8.60
N ALA A 190 13.17 2.37 -9.11
CA ALA A 190 12.81 1.10 -8.51
C ALA A 190 14.04 0.47 -7.84
N LEU A 191 13.94 0.22 -6.53
CA LEU A 191 14.92 -0.53 -5.76
C LEU A 191 14.41 -1.94 -5.56
N LEU A 192 15.04 -2.90 -6.25
CA LEU A 192 14.69 -4.31 -6.18
C LEU A 192 15.56 -4.99 -5.12
N PHE A 193 14.94 -5.76 -4.25
CA PHE A 193 15.56 -6.56 -3.21
C PHE A 193 15.54 -8.02 -3.64
N LEU A 194 16.71 -8.61 -3.77
CA LEU A 194 16.90 -10.00 -4.14
C LEU A 194 17.39 -10.79 -2.93
N LYS A 195 16.91 -12.00 -2.79
CA LYS A 195 17.42 -12.99 -1.83
C LYS A 195 17.67 -14.31 -2.54
N LYS A 196 18.41 -15.20 -1.88
CA LYS A 196 18.62 -16.55 -2.44
C LYS A 196 17.36 -17.37 -2.27
N GLY A 197 16.92 -17.96 -3.37
CA GLY A 197 15.87 -18.96 -3.42
C GLY A 197 16.37 -20.34 -2.94
N PRO A 198 15.47 -21.34 -2.88
CA PRO A 198 15.80 -22.68 -2.37
C PRO A 198 16.91 -23.39 -3.14
N THR A 199 17.06 -23.11 -4.44
CA THR A 199 18.08 -23.73 -5.32
C THR A 199 19.33 -22.86 -5.49
N GLY A 200 19.39 -21.70 -4.77
CA GLY A 200 20.53 -20.78 -4.78
C GLY A 200 20.45 -19.66 -5.82
N GLU A 201 19.40 -19.61 -6.64
CA GLU A 201 19.09 -18.54 -7.58
C GLU A 201 18.75 -17.23 -6.86
N ASP A 202 18.91 -16.10 -7.54
CA ASP A 202 18.46 -14.82 -7.04
C ASP A 202 16.96 -14.64 -7.36
N VAL A 203 16.12 -14.55 -6.32
CA VAL A 203 14.69 -14.30 -6.45
C VAL A 203 14.34 -12.92 -5.90
N ALA A 204 13.42 -12.24 -6.55
CA ALA A 204 12.89 -10.96 -6.06
C ALA A 204 12.05 -11.20 -4.81
N SER A 205 12.42 -10.58 -3.69
CA SER A 205 11.63 -10.60 -2.45
C SER A 205 10.66 -9.42 -2.39
N ARG A 206 11.11 -8.24 -2.84
CA ARG A 206 10.30 -7.02 -2.85
C ARG A 206 10.88 -5.97 -3.79
N LYS A 207 10.02 -5.04 -4.21
CA LYS A 207 10.38 -3.83 -4.97
C LYS A 207 9.86 -2.61 -4.26
N ILE A 208 10.71 -1.60 -4.06
CA ILE A 208 10.32 -0.30 -3.51
C ILE A 208 10.51 0.76 -4.58
N VAL A 209 9.47 1.53 -4.85
CA VAL A 209 9.45 2.59 -5.85
C VAL A 209 9.54 3.94 -5.16
N PHE A 210 10.46 4.78 -5.64
CA PHE A 210 10.70 6.15 -5.16
C PHE A 210 10.36 7.13 -6.25
N ASP A 211 9.67 8.17 -5.90
CA ASP A 211 9.44 9.30 -6.79
C ASP A 211 10.67 10.20 -6.87
N ARG A 212 11.10 10.51 -8.09
CA ARG A 212 12.28 11.36 -8.33
C ARG A 212 12.05 12.85 -8.12
N LEU A 213 10.83 13.28 -7.83
CA LEU A 213 10.58 14.67 -7.49
C LEU A 213 11.00 15.03 -6.06
N ASP A 214 10.88 14.09 -5.12
CA ASP A 214 11.19 14.32 -3.71
C ASP A 214 11.83 13.10 -3.00
N LEU A 215 12.06 12.02 -3.72
CA LEU A 215 12.56 10.73 -3.24
C LEU A 215 11.65 10.11 -2.16
N SER A 216 10.37 10.47 -2.10
CA SER A 216 9.43 9.77 -1.23
C SER A 216 9.14 8.38 -1.78
N ILE A 217 8.83 7.44 -0.89
CA ILE A 217 8.41 6.11 -1.31
C ILE A 217 6.98 6.20 -1.81
N ALA A 218 6.76 5.79 -3.06
CA ALA A 218 5.44 5.78 -3.71
C ALA A 218 4.76 4.42 -3.62
N ARG A 219 5.54 3.31 -3.65
CA ARG A 219 4.98 1.96 -3.70
C ARG A 219 5.95 0.93 -3.15
N GLN A 220 5.41 -0.12 -2.53
CA GLN A 220 6.12 -1.35 -2.19
C GLN A 220 5.35 -2.55 -2.74
N ILE A 221 6.05 -3.45 -3.42
CA ILE A 221 5.51 -4.72 -3.87
C ILE A 221 6.31 -5.83 -3.18
N VAL A 222 5.62 -6.80 -2.61
CA VAL A 222 6.22 -8.00 -2.00
C VAL A 222 5.86 -9.19 -2.86
N PHE A 223 6.85 -10.03 -3.14
CA PHE A 223 6.72 -11.20 -3.99
C PHE A 223 6.89 -12.50 -3.19
N ASP A 224 6.24 -13.56 -3.67
CA ASP A 224 6.54 -14.93 -3.26
C ASP A 224 7.80 -15.47 -3.97
N ALA A 225 8.10 -16.74 -3.76
CA ALA A 225 9.29 -17.38 -4.36
C ALA A 225 9.14 -17.57 -5.87
N GLU A 226 7.93 -17.63 -6.39
CA GLU A 226 7.59 -17.83 -7.80
C GLU A 226 7.44 -16.49 -8.56
N GLY A 227 7.55 -15.35 -7.85
CA GLY A 227 7.40 -14.00 -8.40
C GLY A 227 5.96 -13.50 -8.43
N GLY A 228 5.03 -14.22 -7.81
CA GLY A 228 3.64 -13.78 -7.60
C GLY A 228 3.57 -12.60 -6.63
N ILE A 229 2.57 -11.73 -6.80
CA ILE A 229 2.39 -10.55 -5.93
C ILE A 229 1.61 -10.93 -4.67
N ILE A 230 2.31 -11.03 -3.55
CA ILE A 230 1.70 -11.20 -2.22
C ILE A 230 0.99 -9.90 -1.79
N SER A 231 1.68 -8.76 -1.94
CA SER A 231 1.16 -7.45 -1.53
C SER A 231 1.66 -6.35 -2.46
N ASP A 232 0.77 -5.45 -2.81
CA ASP A 232 1.04 -4.21 -3.56
C ASP A 232 0.53 -3.04 -2.73
N THR A 233 1.43 -2.28 -2.12
CA THR A 233 1.10 -1.18 -1.22
C THR A 233 1.52 0.14 -1.85
N ARG A 234 0.61 1.12 -1.89
CA ARG A 234 0.88 2.48 -2.36
C ARG A 234 0.84 3.45 -1.20
N TYR A 235 1.71 4.44 -1.25
CA TYR A 235 1.88 5.45 -0.20
C TYR A 235 1.66 6.85 -0.76
N ALA A 236 0.93 7.65 0.01
CA ALA A 236 0.70 9.05 -0.34
C ALA A 236 0.60 9.92 0.91
N LYS A 237 0.52 11.24 0.71
CA LYS A 237 0.33 12.23 1.78
C LYS A 237 1.39 12.09 2.89
N TRP A 238 2.67 11.97 2.51
CA TRP A 238 3.76 11.93 3.48
C TRP A 238 3.72 13.17 4.39
N THR A 239 3.68 12.94 5.70
CA THR A 239 3.61 14.00 6.72
C THR A 239 4.47 13.64 7.93
N VAL A 240 4.56 14.52 8.89
CA VAL A 240 5.38 14.34 10.10
C VAL A 240 4.46 14.10 11.30
N PHE A 241 4.67 12.96 11.98
CA PHE A 241 4.08 12.64 13.28
C PHE A 241 5.23 12.49 14.29
N ASP A 242 5.20 13.22 15.39
CA ASP A 242 6.22 13.21 16.45
C ASP A 242 7.67 13.21 15.90
N ASN A 243 7.97 14.16 15.00
CA ASN A 243 9.25 14.32 14.29
C ASN A 243 9.65 13.17 13.34
N ASN A 244 8.79 12.20 13.09
CA ASN A 244 9.05 11.11 12.15
C ASN A 244 8.16 11.25 10.91
N SER A 245 8.75 11.09 9.73
CA SER A 245 8.00 11.09 8.46
C SER A 245 7.28 9.76 8.28
N PHE A 246 5.96 9.83 8.00
CA PHE A 246 5.12 8.66 7.81
C PHE A 246 4.04 8.94 6.75
N PRO A 247 3.62 7.97 5.93
CA PRO A 247 2.55 8.17 4.96
C PRO A 247 1.20 8.28 5.68
N ALA A 248 0.49 9.39 5.47
CA ALA A 248 -0.86 9.55 6.02
C ALA A 248 -1.93 8.80 5.20
N HIS A 249 -1.60 8.34 3.99
CA HIS A 249 -2.46 7.47 3.19
C HIS A 249 -1.70 6.25 2.72
N ILE A 250 -2.26 5.06 2.98
CA ILE A 250 -1.69 3.75 2.63
C ILE A 250 -2.78 2.92 1.99
N ASP A 251 -2.58 2.50 0.75
CA ASP A 251 -3.49 1.62 0.02
C ASP A 251 -2.84 0.26 -0.17
N ILE A 252 -3.36 -0.75 0.54
CA ILE A 252 -2.86 -2.12 0.56
C ILE A 252 -3.76 -2.97 -0.34
N ASN A 253 -3.16 -3.66 -1.30
CA ASN A 253 -3.83 -4.65 -2.12
C ASN A 253 -3.15 -6.01 -1.95
N ARG A 254 -3.93 -7.05 -1.64
CA ARG A 254 -3.49 -8.44 -1.53
C ARG A 254 -4.28 -9.30 -2.52
N PRO A 255 -3.82 -9.36 -3.77
CA PRO A 255 -4.61 -9.94 -4.86
C PRO A 255 -4.89 -11.44 -4.68
N GLU A 256 -3.93 -12.20 -4.16
CA GLU A 256 -4.07 -13.63 -3.86
C GLU A 256 -5.09 -13.87 -2.74
N ASP A 257 -5.04 -13.09 -1.67
CA ASP A 257 -5.95 -13.19 -0.53
C ASP A 257 -7.36 -12.65 -0.86
N GLY A 258 -7.48 -11.90 -1.96
CA GLY A 258 -8.75 -11.36 -2.46
C GLY A 258 -9.31 -10.23 -1.62
N TYR A 259 -8.45 -9.40 -1.00
CA TYR A 259 -8.86 -8.19 -0.30
C TYR A 259 -7.90 -7.02 -0.51
N GLY A 260 -8.40 -5.84 -0.27
CA GLY A 260 -7.62 -4.61 -0.16
C GLY A 260 -8.09 -3.78 1.03
N VAL A 261 -7.25 -2.84 1.47
CA VAL A 261 -7.59 -1.88 2.54
C VAL A 261 -6.91 -0.55 2.24
N ALA A 262 -7.69 0.48 2.00
CA ALA A 262 -7.19 1.85 2.04
C ALA A 262 -7.25 2.37 3.48
N MET A 263 -6.16 2.98 3.95
CA MET A 263 -6.03 3.53 5.31
C MET A 263 -5.66 5.00 5.25
N ASP A 264 -6.43 5.84 5.92
CA ASP A 264 -6.06 7.23 6.22
C ASP A 264 -5.69 7.35 7.70
N VAL A 265 -4.45 7.76 7.98
CA VAL A 265 -3.92 7.96 9.33
C VAL A 265 -4.38 9.31 9.84
N MET A 266 -5.30 9.29 10.80
CA MET A 266 -5.89 10.49 11.37
C MET A 266 -5.05 11.09 12.49
N GLN A 267 -4.47 10.22 13.32
CA GLN A 267 -3.62 10.59 14.45
C GLN A 267 -2.58 9.48 14.66
N MET A 268 -1.38 9.84 15.07
CA MET A 268 -0.32 8.91 15.43
C MET A 268 0.56 9.49 16.53
N GLN A 269 0.89 8.65 17.50
CA GLN A 269 1.86 8.91 18.55
C GLN A 269 2.99 7.89 18.42
N MET A 270 4.21 8.37 18.25
CA MET A 270 5.39 7.53 18.06
C MET A 270 6.10 7.26 19.38
N ASN A 271 6.78 6.11 19.45
CA ASN A 271 7.70 5.74 20.53
C ASN A 271 7.04 5.73 21.93
N LYS A 272 5.77 5.35 21.97
CA LYS A 272 5.00 5.19 23.21
C LYS A 272 5.34 3.87 23.89
N THR A 273 5.40 3.86 25.21
CA THR A 273 5.58 2.64 25.99
C THR A 273 4.29 1.83 26.07
N PHE A 274 4.36 0.54 25.77
CA PHE A 274 3.26 -0.41 25.91
C PHE A 274 3.63 -1.55 26.88
N ALA A 275 2.63 -2.04 27.60
CA ALA A 275 2.74 -3.25 28.38
C ALA A 275 2.40 -4.49 27.53
N ASP A 276 2.87 -5.67 27.95
CA ASP A 276 2.59 -6.92 27.21
C ASP A 276 1.09 -7.21 27.08
N LYS A 277 0.31 -6.86 28.10
CA LYS A 277 -1.15 -6.99 28.11
C LYS A 277 -1.84 -6.21 26.98
N ASP A 278 -1.20 -5.15 26.46
CA ASP A 278 -1.77 -4.36 25.37
C ASP A 278 -1.81 -5.15 24.04
N PHE A 279 -0.99 -6.20 23.94
CA PHE A 279 -0.92 -7.11 22.79
C PHE A 279 -1.51 -8.50 23.08
N LEU A 280 -2.28 -8.66 24.16
CA LEU A 280 -3.00 -9.90 24.44
C LEU A 280 -4.44 -9.80 23.95
N LEU A 281 -4.90 -10.85 23.28
CA LEU A 281 -6.28 -11.02 22.87
C LEU A 281 -6.81 -12.32 23.48
N GLU A 282 -7.68 -12.20 24.48
CA GLU A 282 -8.34 -13.34 25.08
C GLU A 282 -9.52 -13.78 24.19
N ARG A 283 -9.66 -15.10 24.04
CA ARG A 283 -10.80 -15.67 23.32
C ARG A 283 -12.08 -15.42 24.10
N PRO A 284 -13.09 -14.73 23.51
CA PRO A 284 -14.38 -14.54 24.17
C PRO A 284 -15.08 -15.87 24.44
N GLU A 285 -15.70 -15.98 25.61
CA GLU A 285 -16.48 -17.14 25.98
C GLU A 285 -17.60 -17.42 24.96
N GLY A 286 -17.82 -18.70 24.63
CA GLY A 286 -18.82 -19.11 23.65
C GLY A 286 -18.47 -18.78 22.19
N SER A 287 -17.27 -18.22 21.88
CA SER A 287 -16.85 -18.00 20.50
C SER A 287 -16.45 -19.29 19.81
N GLN A 288 -16.73 -19.38 18.50
CA GLN A 288 -16.25 -20.48 17.66
C GLN A 288 -14.73 -20.33 17.46
N LEU A 289 -13.99 -21.43 17.63
CA LEU A 289 -12.55 -21.45 17.39
C LEU A 289 -12.26 -22.05 16.01
N GLN A 290 -11.44 -21.34 15.24
CA GLN A 290 -10.85 -21.81 14.00
C GLN A 290 -9.33 -21.74 14.10
N ILE A 291 -8.64 -22.85 13.84
CA ILE A 291 -7.16 -22.91 13.84
C ILE A 291 -6.69 -23.03 12.39
N ILE A 292 -5.67 -22.22 12.02
CA ILE A 292 -5.10 -22.15 10.68
C ILE A 292 -3.62 -22.48 10.76
N GLY A 293 -3.12 -23.36 9.86
CA GLY A 293 -1.68 -23.63 9.72
C GLY A 293 -1.11 -24.73 10.62
N ALA A 294 -1.87 -25.31 11.55
CA ALA A 294 -1.45 -26.50 12.27
C ALA A 294 -1.65 -27.74 11.40
N ASN A 295 -0.61 -28.18 10.70
CA ASN A 295 -0.55 -29.46 9.96
C ASN A 295 -1.82 -29.81 9.16
N GLY A 296 -2.06 -29.11 8.05
CA GLY A 296 -2.78 -29.63 6.88
C GLY A 296 -4.16 -30.30 7.10
N SER A 297 -4.89 -30.00 8.14
CA SER A 297 -6.26 -30.48 8.31
C SER A 297 -7.17 -29.31 8.66
N ASP A 298 -8.05 -28.98 7.73
CA ASP A 298 -9.26 -28.22 8.03
C ASP A 298 -10.02 -28.94 9.16
N ALA A 299 -9.76 -28.55 10.39
CA ALA A 299 -10.55 -29.02 11.52
C ALA A 299 -11.97 -28.46 11.37
N LYS A 300 -12.86 -29.26 10.79
CA LYS A 300 -14.29 -29.03 10.78
C LYS A 300 -14.72 -28.65 12.20
N PRO A 301 -15.47 -27.58 12.38
CA PRO A 301 -15.93 -27.19 13.71
C PRO A 301 -16.66 -28.38 14.36
N ALA A 302 -16.24 -28.71 15.58
CA ALA A 302 -16.87 -29.74 16.37
C ALA A 302 -18.36 -29.36 16.53
N SER A 303 -19.24 -30.25 16.10
CA SER A 303 -20.68 -30.13 16.32
C SER A 303 -20.95 -30.03 17.82
N PRO A 304 -21.89 -29.20 18.29
CA PRO A 304 -22.26 -29.16 19.69
C PRO A 304 -22.78 -30.54 20.12
N PRO A 305 -22.55 -30.96 21.40
CA PRO A 305 -23.08 -32.21 21.91
C PRO A 305 -24.62 -32.21 21.82
N PRO A 306 -25.24 -33.36 21.53
CA PRO A 306 -26.69 -33.47 21.49
C PRO A 306 -27.30 -33.23 22.88
N PRO A 307 -28.58 -32.78 22.94
CA PRO A 307 -29.27 -32.38 24.18
C PRO A 307 -29.45 -33.51 25.17
#